data_cb068fe00b00c86bc15f4da2ce65fcd6
#
_entry.id   cb068fe00b00c86bc15f4da2ce65fcd6
#
_cell.length_a   1.000
_cell.length_b   1.000
_cell.length_c   1.000
_cell.angle_alpha   90.00
_cell.angle_beta   90.00
_cell.angle_gamma   90.00
#
_symmetry.space_group_name_H-M   'P 1'
#
loop_
_entity.id
_entity.type
_entity.pdbx_description
1 polymer ?
#
loop_
_entity_poly.entity_id
_entity_poly.type
_entity_poly.pdbx_seq_one_letter_code
_entity_poly.pdbx_strand_id
1 'polypeptide(L)'
;MNFAPPPEALNPEGNARRVGLELEFAGLRLDDAAAVIRDHFGGEIRAAAPSCVEVDAPGLGVFRVELDAALLKDKRYEEILAEFGIDLAELTDADAVERFLVGSAALVVPAEVVCPPLTLDRLTRLEGLREALSMQGAKGTSRSLLYAFGMQVNAEVASFAAADILAGLRAFLLLYEWIVAEEKVNLTRRLLPYVNPFAADYVEHVLAPDYRPSLTELMDDYLAFNPTRN
;
A
#
# COMPACT_ATOMS: atom_id res chain seq x y z
N MET A 1 -20.54 -1.91 1.08
CA MET A 1 -20.46 -0.44 1.35
C MET A 1 -20.74 0.33 0.06
N ASN A 2 -21.38 1.51 0.11
CA ASN A 2 -21.46 2.40 -1.04
C ASN A 2 -20.45 3.51 -0.83
N PHE A 3 -19.44 3.61 -1.68
CA PHE A 3 -18.52 4.72 -1.68
C PHE A 3 -19.20 5.93 -2.31
N ALA A 4 -19.24 7.06 -1.61
CA ALA A 4 -19.72 8.30 -2.19
C ALA A 4 -18.77 8.78 -3.28
N PRO A 5 -19.27 9.20 -4.46
CA PRO A 5 -18.40 9.75 -5.49
C PRO A 5 -17.74 11.04 -4.98
N PRO A 6 -16.49 11.30 -5.39
CA PRO A 6 -15.86 12.58 -5.09
C PRO A 6 -16.56 13.72 -5.85
N PRO A 7 -16.44 14.98 -5.39
CA PRO A 7 -17.03 16.13 -6.09
C PRO A 7 -16.58 16.21 -7.56
N GLU A 8 -15.30 15.97 -7.83
CA GLU A 8 -14.73 15.86 -9.17
C GLU A 8 -14.55 14.37 -9.50
N ALA A 9 -15.51 13.82 -10.25
CA ALA A 9 -15.56 12.39 -10.56
C ALA A 9 -14.68 11.96 -11.75
N LEU A 10 -14.21 12.92 -12.54
CA LEU A 10 -13.43 12.65 -13.75
C LEU A 10 -11.94 13.00 -13.54
N ASN A 11 -11.07 12.29 -14.24
CA ASN A 11 -9.66 12.58 -14.35
C ASN A 11 -9.38 13.61 -15.49
N PRO A 12 -8.13 14.08 -15.70
CA PRO A 12 -7.81 15.06 -16.74
C PRO A 12 -8.19 14.64 -18.16
N GLU A 13 -8.26 13.33 -18.42
CA GLU A 13 -8.62 12.75 -19.74
C GLU A 13 -10.14 12.60 -19.90
N GLY A 14 -10.95 12.99 -18.91
CA GLY A 14 -12.40 12.87 -18.93
C GLY A 14 -12.95 11.47 -18.63
N ASN A 15 -12.11 10.57 -18.11
CA ASN A 15 -12.53 9.24 -17.67
C ASN A 15 -12.91 9.25 -16.19
N ALA A 16 -13.73 8.29 -15.76
CA ALA A 16 -14.00 8.11 -14.32
C ALA A 16 -12.71 7.85 -13.56
N ARG A 17 -12.49 8.60 -12.48
CA ARG A 17 -11.33 8.44 -11.61
C ARG A 17 -11.29 7.05 -10.98
N ARG A 18 -10.08 6.54 -10.82
CA ARG A 18 -9.80 5.21 -10.30
C ARG A 18 -9.08 5.29 -8.96
N VAL A 19 -9.12 4.18 -8.25
CA VAL A 19 -8.38 3.99 -6.99
C VAL A 19 -7.64 2.67 -7.09
N GLY A 20 -6.34 2.69 -6.87
CA GLY A 20 -5.52 1.52 -6.62
C GLY A 20 -5.53 1.17 -5.13
N LEU A 21 -5.55 -0.11 -4.82
CA LEU A 21 -5.41 -0.62 -3.46
C LEU A 21 -4.24 -1.59 -3.39
N GLU A 22 -3.48 -1.51 -2.32
CA GLU A 22 -2.44 -2.47 -1.98
C GLU A 22 -2.77 -3.07 -0.62
N LEU A 23 -2.75 -4.40 -0.53
CA LEU A 23 -3.08 -5.14 0.68
C LEU A 23 -1.84 -5.86 1.16
N GLU A 24 -1.23 -5.39 2.22
CA GLU A 24 -0.07 -6.02 2.85
C GLU A 24 -0.50 -7.17 3.77
N PHE A 25 0.24 -8.27 3.72
CA PHE A 25 -0.04 -9.46 4.53
C PHE A 25 1.22 -10.29 4.78
N ALA A 26 1.15 -11.20 5.77
CA ALA A 26 2.09 -12.31 5.93
C ALA A 26 1.35 -13.61 6.23
N GLY A 27 2.07 -14.69 6.34
CA GLY A 27 1.51 -16.00 6.72
C GLY A 27 0.85 -16.75 5.57
N LEU A 28 0.97 -16.24 4.34
CA LEU A 28 0.49 -16.90 3.13
C LEU A 28 1.56 -16.76 2.04
N ARG A 29 1.78 -17.81 1.26
CA ARG A 29 2.72 -17.78 0.12
C ARG A 29 2.13 -16.98 -1.04
N LEU A 30 2.99 -16.45 -1.91
CA LEU A 30 2.54 -15.70 -3.09
C LEU A 30 1.61 -16.52 -3.99
N ASP A 31 1.97 -17.79 -4.25
CA ASP A 31 1.16 -18.70 -5.08
C ASP A 31 -0.22 -18.99 -4.46
N ASP A 32 -0.27 -19.15 -3.14
CA ASP A 32 -1.52 -19.41 -2.42
C ASP A 32 -2.42 -18.15 -2.43
N ALA A 33 -1.84 -16.95 -2.25
CA ALA A 33 -2.58 -15.70 -2.37
C ALA A 33 -3.08 -15.46 -3.80
N ALA A 34 -2.28 -15.77 -4.82
CA ALA A 34 -2.69 -15.72 -6.22
C ALA A 34 -3.83 -16.72 -6.51
N ALA A 35 -3.79 -17.92 -5.93
CA ALA A 35 -4.89 -18.88 -6.04
C ALA A 35 -6.18 -18.35 -5.42
N VAL A 36 -6.12 -17.66 -4.26
CA VAL A 36 -7.29 -17.01 -3.64
C VAL A 36 -7.90 -15.96 -4.59
N ILE A 37 -7.05 -15.12 -5.22
CA ILE A 37 -7.52 -14.10 -6.16
C ILE A 37 -8.21 -14.75 -7.36
N ARG A 38 -7.59 -15.76 -7.96
CA ARG A 38 -8.16 -16.51 -9.08
C ARG A 38 -9.48 -17.17 -8.70
N ASP A 39 -9.57 -17.80 -7.53
CA ASP A 39 -10.78 -18.50 -7.09
C ASP A 39 -11.92 -17.51 -6.79
N HIS A 40 -11.58 -16.28 -6.40
CA HIS A 40 -12.55 -15.23 -6.09
C HIS A 40 -13.06 -14.49 -7.34
N PHE A 41 -12.18 -14.19 -8.30
CA PHE A 41 -12.50 -13.37 -9.47
C PHE A 41 -12.48 -14.14 -10.80
N GLY A 42 -11.97 -15.36 -10.81
CA GLY A 42 -11.64 -16.09 -12.02
C GLY A 42 -10.30 -15.63 -12.63
N GLY A 43 -9.96 -16.16 -13.78
CA GLY A 43 -8.80 -15.74 -14.56
C GLY A 43 -7.63 -16.71 -14.51
N GLU A 44 -6.46 -16.25 -14.96
CA GLU A 44 -5.27 -17.06 -15.12
C GLU A 44 -4.12 -16.54 -14.26
N ILE A 45 -3.40 -17.46 -13.64
CA ILE A 45 -2.19 -17.17 -12.85
C ILE A 45 -0.98 -17.27 -13.77
N ARG A 46 -0.08 -16.28 -13.70
CA ARG A 46 1.19 -16.25 -14.41
C ARG A 46 2.32 -15.87 -13.46
N ALA A 47 3.44 -16.59 -13.53
CA ALA A 47 4.66 -16.17 -12.87
C ALA A 47 5.27 -14.99 -13.65
N ALA A 48 5.41 -13.83 -13.03
CA ALA A 48 6.01 -12.64 -13.64
C ALA A 48 7.50 -12.52 -13.28
N ALA A 49 7.87 -12.85 -12.04
CA ALA A 49 9.23 -12.88 -11.52
C ALA A 49 9.32 -13.91 -10.39
N PRO A 50 10.52 -14.25 -9.88
CA PRO A 50 10.65 -15.13 -8.72
C PRO A 50 9.85 -14.64 -7.50
N SER A 51 9.82 -13.33 -7.27
CA SER A 51 9.10 -12.67 -6.15
C SER A 51 7.77 -12.04 -6.55
N CYS A 52 7.23 -12.34 -7.75
CA CYS A 52 5.98 -11.74 -8.25
C CYS A 52 5.16 -12.74 -9.05
N VAL A 53 3.89 -12.88 -8.67
CA VAL A 53 2.87 -13.67 -9.36
C VAL A 53 1.74 -12.76 -9.80
N GLU A 54 1.30 -12.89 -11.05
CA GLU A 54 0.19 -12.12 -11.61
C GLU A 54 -1.07 -12.98 -11.76
N VAL A 55 -2.23 -12.35 -11.54
CA VAL A 55 -3.54 -12.94 -11.84
C VAL A 55 -4.31 -12.01 -12.76
N ASP A 56 -4.55 -12.43 -14.00
CA ASP A 56 -5.35 -11.68 -14.95
C ASP A 56 -6.84 -11.97 -14.74
N ALA A 57 -7.51 -11.12 -13.97
CA ALA A 57 -8.90 -11.29 -13.58
C ALA A 57 -9.87 -10.67 -14.60
N PRO A 58 -10.80 -11.43 -15.19
CA PRO A 58 -11.69 -10.96 -16.25
C PRO A 58 -12.50 -9.72 -15.83
N GLY A 59 -12.38 -8.66 -16.64
CA GLY A 59 -13.11 -7.40 -16.43
C GLY A 59 -12.66 -6.56 -15.24
N LEU A 60 -11.59 -6.96 -14.52
CA LEU A 60 -10.95 -6.18 -13.46
C LEU A 60 -9.56 -5.71 -13.86
N GLY A 61 -8.76 -6.59 -14.47
CA GLY A 61 -7.37 -6.33 -14.82
C GLY A 61 -6.43 -7.26 -14.07
N VAL A 62 -5.14 -6.90 -14.06
CA VAL A 62 -4.08 -7.73 -13.51
C VAL A 62 -3.85 -7.36 -12.04
N PHE A 63 -4.00 -8.35 -11.16
CA PHE A 63 -3.54 -8.30 -9.79
C PHE A 63 -2.09 -8.79 -9.75
N ARG A 64 -1.26 -8.17 -8.91
CA ARG A 64 0.09 -8.64 -8.64
C ARG A 64 0.19 -9.04 -7.18
N VAL A 65 0.80 -10.18 -6.93
CA VAL A 65 1.12 -10.67 -5.59
C VAL A 65 2.63 -10.74 -5.52
N GLU A 66 3.24 -9.92 -4.69
CA GLU A 66 4.69 -9.77 -4.69
C GLU A 66 5.25 -9.53 -3.29
N LEU A 67 6.55 -9.75 -3.12
CA LEU A 67 7.25 -9.27 -1.93
C LEU A 67 7.34 -7.75 -2.00
N ASP A 68 7.13 -7.09 -0.86
CA ASP A 68 7.25 -5.64 -0.76
C ASP A 68 8.62 -5.17 -1.29
N ALA A 69 8.59 -4.32 -2.33
CA ALA A 69 9.79 -3.83 -3.00
C ALA A 69 10.66 -2.96 -2.07
N ALA A 70 10.07 -2.21 -1.14
CA ALA A 70 10.79 -1.44 -0.14
C ALA A 70 11.52 -2.35 0.84
N LEU A 71 10.87 -3.45 1.24
CA LEU A 71 11.48 -4.47 2.09
C LEU A 71 12.74 -5.07 1.44
N LEU A 72 12.68 -5.37 0.14
CA LEU A 72 13.83 -5.92 -0.60
C LEU A 72 14.94 -4.88 -0.78
N LYS A 73 14.60 -3.65 -1.15
CA LYS A 73 15.56 -2.57 -1.41
C LYS A 73 16.30 -2.14 -0.15
N ASP A 74 15.59 -1.98 0.95
CA ASP A 74 16.13 -1.49 2.22
C ASP A 74 16.69 -2.61 3.10
N LYS A 75 16.66 -3.86 2.60
CA LYS A 75 17.08 -5.08 3.32
C LYS A 75 16.41 -5.28 4.67
N ARG A 76 15.24 -4.72 4.88
CA ARG A 76 14.49 -4.83 6.14
C ARG A 76 14.09 -6.27 6.48
N TYR A 77 14.09 -7.15 5.50
CA TYR A 77 13.91 -8.58 5.73
C TYR A 77 14.99 -9.17 6.65
N GLU A 78 16.21 -8.60 6.70
CA GLU A 78 17.28 -9.07 7.59
C GLU A 78 16.88 -8.91 9.06
N GLU A 79 16.30 -7.76 9.43
CA GLU A 79 15.79 -7.49 10.78
C GLU A 79 14.64 -8.42 11.14
N ILE A 80 13.68 -8.60 10.23
CA ILE A 80 12.52 -9.48 10.43
C ILE A 80 12.98 -10.92 10.64
N LEU A 81 13.88 -11.42 9.81
CA LEU A 81 14.36 -12.79 9.90
C LEU A 81 15.19 -13.02 11.17
N ALA A 82 15.99 -12.02 11.59
CA ALA A 82 16.77 -12.09 12.84
C ALA A 82 15.88 -12.25 14.07
N GLU A 83 14.70 -11.62 14.11
CA GLU A 83 13.70 -11.81 15.18
C GLU A 83 13.17 -13.25 15.27
N PHE A 84 13.17 -13.97 14.15
CA PHE A 84 12.83 -15.41 14.09
C PHE A 84 14.04 -16.34 14.25
N GLY A 85 15.23 -15.76 14.54
CA GLY A 85 16.47 -16.54 14.69
C GLY A 85 17.04 -17.07 13.38
N ILE A 86 16.67 -16.46 12.25
CA ILE A 86 17.12 -16.85 10.91
C ILE A 86 18.24 -15.89 10.49
N ASP A 87 19.44 -16.44 10.28
CA ASP A 87 20.60 -15.71 9.81
C ASP A 87 20.84 -15.97 8.31
N LEU A 88 21.01 -14.88 7.55
CA LEU A 88 21.28 -14.91 6.12
C LEU A 88 22.78 -14.81 5.78
N ALA A 89 23.66 -14.83 6.76
CA ALA A 89 25.12 -14.63 6.54
C ALA A 89 25.74 -15.61 5.54
N GLU A 90 25.14 -16.77 5.34
CA GLU A 90 25.58 -17.77 4.36
C GLU A 90 25.07 -17.52 2.93
N LEU A 91 24.08 -16.63 2.76
CA LEU A 91 23.49 -16.30 1.46
C LEU A 91 24.13 -15.03 0.89
N THR A 92 25.15 -15.19 0.08
CA THR A 92 25.93 -14.07 -0.50
C THR A 92 25.40 -13.57 -1.85
N ASP A 93 24.52 -14.33 -2.48
CA ASP A 93 23.94 -14.04 -3.79
C ASP A 93 22.49 -13.51 -3.65
N ALA A 94 22.20 -12.38 -4.31
CA ALA A 94 20.89 -11.73 -4.26
C ALA A 94 19.75 -12.67 -4.73
N ASP A 95 19.99 -13.47 -5.78
CA ASP A 95 19.01 -14.42 -6.29
C ASP A 95 18.76 -15.56 -5.28
N ALA A 96 19.79 -15.95 -4.51
CA ALA A 96 19.65 -16.94 -3.45
C ALA A 96 18.82 -16.39 -2.27
N VAL A 97 19.04 -15.13 -1.90
CA VAL A 97 18.25 -14.44 -0.89
C VAL A 97 16.79 -14.35 -1.33
N GLU A 98 16.52 -13.89 -2.55
CA GLU A 98 15.14 -13.78 -3.07
C GLU A 98 14.43 -15.14 -3.07
N ARG A 99 15.06 -16.19 -3.58
CA ARG A 99 14.50 -17.56 -3.53
C ARG A 99 14.22 -18.04 -2.10
N PHE A 100 15.09 -17.70 -1.16
CA PHE A 100 14.90 -18.05 0.25
C PHE A 100 13.68 -17.30 0.83
N LEU A 101 13.53 -15.99 0.55
CA LEU A 101 12.42 -15.17 1.02
C LEU A 101 11.08 -15.67 0.48
N VAL A 102 11.02 -15.98 -0.82
CA VAL A 102 9.80 -16.52 -1.46
C VAL A 102 9.50 -17.96 -1.00
N GLY A 103 10.53 -18.74 -0.72
CA GLY A 103 10.39 -20.15 -0.33
C GLY A 103 10.25 -20.36 1.18
N SER A 104 11.38 -20.44 1.86
CA SER A 104 11.45 -20.86 3.26
C SER A 104 10.95 -19.81 4.24
N ALA A 105 11.12 -18.53 3.94
CA ALA A 105 10.71 -17.40 4.78
C ALA A 105 9.34 -16.82 4.39
N ALA A 106 8.67 -17.32 3.36
CA ALA A 106 7.41 -16.79 2.80
C ALA A 106 6.27 -16.57 3.83
N LEU A 107 6.29 -17.31 4.95
CA LEU A 107 5.26 -17.18 5.98
C LEU A 107 5.54 -16.07 7.00
N VAL A 108 6.75 -15.52 7.00
CA VAL A 108 7.19 -14.48 7.95
C VAL A 108 7.56 -13.18 7.26
N VAL A 109 7.94 -13.24 6.00
CA VAL A 109 8.27 -12.05 5.20
C VAL A 109 6.98 -11.41 4.68
N PRO A 110 6.83 -10.08 4.80
CA PRO A 110 5.70 -9.37 4.24
C PRO A 110 5.60 -9.49 2.72
N ALA A 111 4.38 -9.68 2.27
CA ALA A 111 3.99 -9.65 0.87
C ALA A 111 2.79 -8.72 0.70
N GLU A 112 2.54 -8.32 -0.53
CA GLU A 112 1.42 -7.46 -0.87
C GLU A 112 0.62 -7.95 -2.07
N VAL A 113 -0.66 -7.65 -2.07
CA VAL A 113 -1.52 -7.73 -3.25
C VAL A 113 -1.71 -6.33 -3.79
N VAL A 114 -1.12 -6.04 -4.95
CA VAL A 114 -1.37 -4.82 -5.70
C VAL A 114 -2.58 -5.05 -6.60
N CYS A 115 -3.70 -4.39 -6.25
CA CYS A 115 -4.93 -4.48 -7.02
C CYS A 115 -4.88 -3.57 -8.26
N PRO A 116 -5.48 -3.96 -9.40
CA PRO A 116 -5.60 -3.06 -10.53
C PRO A 116 -6.42 -1.82 -10.15
N PRO A 117 -6.10 -0.63 -10.69
CA PRO A 117 -6.88 0.57 -10.40
C PRO A 117 -8.32 0.44 -10.89
N LEU A 118 -9.28 0.53 -9.96
CA LEU A 118 -10.70 0.38 -10.22
C LEU A 118 -11.45 1.69 -10.03
N THR A 119 -12.54 1.88 -10.76
CA THR A 119 -13.50 2.95 -10.49
C THR A 119 -14.24 2.71 -9.17
N LEU A 120 -14.71 3.78 -8.51
CA LEU A 120 -15.31 3.70 -7.17
C LEU A 120 -16.46 2.71 -7.07
N ASP A 121 -17.30 2.60 -8.10
CA ASP A 121 -18.41 1.65 -8.19
C ASP A 121 -17.96 0.19 -8.18
N ARG A 122 -16.71 -0.08 -8.55
CA ARG A 122 -16.12 -1.43 -8.58
C ARG A 122 -15.33 -1.79 -7.32
N LEU A 123 -14.97 -0.83 -6.47
CA LEU A 123 -14.17 -1.09 -5.27
C LEU A 123 -14.84 -2.08 -4.31
N THR A 124 -16.17 -2.11 -4.26
CA THR A 124 -16.92 -3.07 -3.43
C THR A 124 -16.60 -4.52 -3.76
N ARG A 125 -16.13 -4.81 -4.98
CA ARG A 125 -15.71 -6.16 -5.38
C ARG A 125 -14.46 -6.63 -4.64
N LEU A 126 -13.62 -5.70 -4.16
CA LEU A 126 -12.38 -6.02 -3.42
C LEU A 126 -12.63 -6.34 -1.94
N GLU A 127 -13.79 -5.97 -1.39
CA GLU A 127 -14.12 -6.24 0.02
C GLU A 127 -14.09 -7.74 0.34
N GLY A 128 -14.68 -8.57 -0.53
CA GLY A 128 -14.65 -10.02 -0.40
C GLY A 128 -13.27 -10.64 -0.52
N LEU A 129 -12.37 -10.02 -1.30
CA LEU A 129 -10.99 -10.50 -1.45
C LEU A 129 -10.22 -10.44 -0.12
N ARG A 130 -10.31 -9.32 0.61
CA ARG A 130 -9.66 -9.18 1.93
C ARG A 130 -10.12 -10.29 2.90
N GLU A 131 -11.42 -10.59 2.90
CA GLU A 131 -11.96 -11.66 3.73
C GLU A 131 -11.47 -13.04 3.28
N ALA A 132 -11.45 -13.31 1.97
CA ALA A 132 -10.99 -14.56 1.40
C ALA A 132 -9.51 -14.82 1.73
N LEU A 133 -8.63 -13.81 1.59
CA LEU A 133 -7.22 -13.90 1.98
C LEU A 133 -7.07 -14.21 3.49
N SER A 134 -7.85 -13.52 4.33
CA SER A 134 -7.83 -13.74 5.79
C SER A 134 -8.27 -15.17 6.16
N MET A 135 -9.27 -15.71 5.49
CA MET A 135 -9.74 -17.10 5.72
C MET A 135 -8.70 -18.14 5.33
N GLN A 136 -7.87 -17.87 4.34
CA GLN A 136 -6.77 -18.76 3.92
C GLN A 136 -5.50 -18.61 4.76
N GLY A 137 -5.51 -17.75 5.76
CA GLY A 137 -4.42 -17.64 6.71
C GLY A 137 -3.55 -16.38 6.55
N ALA A 138 -3.88 -15.49 5.63
CA ALA A 138 -3.24 -14.18 5.56
C ALA A 138 -3.42 -13.45 6.90
N LYS A 139 -2.32 -13.02 7.50
CA LYS A 139 -2.29 -12.31 8.78
C LYS A 139 -2.10 -10.83 8.50
N GLY A 140 -3.03 -10.03 8.96
CA GLY A 140 -2.89 -8.58 9.00
C GLY A 140 -2.35 -8.13 10.37
N THR A 141 -2.25 -6.83 10.54
CA THR A 141 -1.70 -6.15 11.74
C THR A 141 -2.35 -6.51 13.07
N SER A 142 -3.59 -7.00 13.07
CA SER A 142 -4.31 -7.34 14.30
C SER A 142 -3.80 -8.60 15.01
N ARG A 143 -2.95 -9.40 14.37
CA ARG A 143 -2.48 -10.68 14.88
C ARG A 143 -0.99 -10.77 15.20
N SER A 144 -0.21 -9.73 14.87
CA SER A 144 1.21 -9.68 15.22
C SER A 144 1.63 -8.25 15.53
N LEU A 145 2.30 -8.06 16.67
CA LEU A 145 2.93 -6.79 17.06
C LEU A 145 4.12 -6.42 16.15
N LEU A 146 4.65 -7.41 15.43
CA LEU A 146 5.85 -7.29 14.59
C LEU A 146 5.54 -6.78 13.18
N TYR A 147 4.28 -6.92 12.72
CA TYR A 147 3.92 -6.56 11.35
C TYR A 147 2.95 -5.38 11.32
N ALA A 148 3.43 -4.27 10.80
CA ALA A 148 2.63 -3.08 10.54
C ALA A 148 1.96 -3.15 9.16
N PHE A 149 1.25 -4.26 8.87
CA PHE A 149 0.57 -4.41 7.60
C PHE A 149 -0.57 -3.43 7.44
N GLY A 150 -0.66 -2.85 6.29
CA GLY A 150 -1.63 -1.84 5.96
C GLY A 150 -2.43 -2.14 4.71
N MET A 151 -3.36 -1.25 4.45
CA MET A 151 -3.95 -1.07 3.15
C MET A 151 -3.52 0.32 2.67
N GLN A 152 -2.87 0.37 1.51
CA GLN A 152 -2.58 1.63 0.85
C GLN A 152 -3.71 1.95 -0.12
N VAL A 153 -4.13 3.21 -0.13
CA VAL A 153 -5.20 3.71 -0.99
C VAL A 153 -4.63 4.79 -1.90
N ASN A 154 -4.50 4.47 -3.19
CA ASN A 154 -3.88 5.32 -4.21
C ASN A 154 -4.97 5.92 -5.10
N ALA A 155 -5.54 7.05 -4.68
CA ALA A 155 -6.60 7.72 -5.43
C ALA A 155 -6.03 8.53 -6.59
N GLU A 156 -6.57 8.32 -7.81
CA GLU A 156 -6.25 9.14 -8.97
C GLU A 156 -6.67 10.59 -8.75
N VAL A 157 -5.82 11.54 -9.08
CA VAL A 157 -6.13 12.98 -8.94
C VAL A 157 -7.10 13.46 -10.03
N ALA A 158 -7.90 14.49 -9.71
CA ALA A 158 -8.81 15.09 -10.68
C ALA A 158 -8.07 15.92 -11.73
N SER A 159 -6.97 16.56 -11.34
CA SER A 159 -6.08 17.31 -12.23
C SER A 159 -4.67 17.40 -11.65
N PHE A 160 -3.70 17.79 -12.51
CA PHE A 160 -2.34 18.10 -12.08
C PHE A 160 -2.14 19.60 -11.74
N ALA A 161 -3.22 20.38 -11.62
CA ALA A 161 -3.14 21.74 -11.14
C ALA A 161 -2.70 21.77 -9.67
N ALA A 162 -1.72 22.61 -9.36
CA ALA A 162 -1.21 22.74 -7.99
C ALA A 162 -2.32 23.02 -6.96
N ALA A 163 -3.33 23.79 -7.34
CA ALA A 163 -4.47 24.13 -6.48
C ALA A 163 -5.28 22.89 -6.08
N ASP A 164 -5.49 21.93 -7.00
CA ASP A 164 -6.27 20.72 -6.75
C ASP A 164 -5.50 19.72 -5.89
N ILE A 165 -4.20 19.55 -6.18
CA ILE A 165 -3.32 18.71 -5.36
C ILE A 165 -3.20 19.29 -3.95
N LEU A 166 -3.01 20.61 -3.83
CA LEU A 166 -2.95 21.30 -2.54
C LEU A 166 -4.27 21.18 -1.75
N ALA A 167 -5.42 21.25 -2.43
CA ALA A 167 -6.71 21.06 -1.77
C ALA A 167 -6.85 19.66 -1.17
N GLY A 168 -6.43 18.63 -1.90
CA GLY A 168 -6.38 17.24 -1.41
C GLY A 168 -5.45 17.09 -0.21
N LEU A 169 -4.23 17.64 -0.30
CA LEU A 169 -3.25 17.62 0.78
C LEU A 169 -3.78 18.34 2.03
N ARG A 170 -4.36 19.53 1.89
CA ARG A 170 -5.00 20.27 2.99
C ARG A 170 -6.12 19.47 3.65
N ALA A 171 -6.99 18.85 2.86
CA ALA A 171 -8.06 18.02 3.38
C ALA A 171 -7.49 16.83 4.21
N PHE A 172 -6.46 16.15 3.70
CA PHE A 172 -5.78 15.07 4.41
C PHE A 172 -5.16 15.55 5.72
N LEU A 173 -4.42 16.65 5.71
CA LEU A 173 -3.78 17.20 6.92
C LEU A 173 -4.80 17.61 7.98
N LEU A 174 -5.93 18.22 7.59
CA LEU A 174 -7.00 18.61 8.50
C LEU A 174 -7.76 17.40 9.08
N LEU A 175 -7.86 16.31 8.32
CA LEU A 175 -8.57 15.10 8.73
C LEU A 175 -7.66 14.05 9.37
N TYR A 176 -6.35 14.28 9.40
CA TYR A 176 -5.36 13.28 9.80
C TYR A 176 -5.68 12.61 11.15
N GLU A 177 -5.88 13.39 12.19
CA GLU A 177 -6.18 12.87 13.53
C GLU A 177 -7.49 12.08 13.58
N TRP A 178 -8.51 12.53 12.82
CA TRP A 178 -9.76 11.82 12.71
C TRP A 178 -9.60 10.48 11.97
N ILE A 179 -8.84 10.45 10.86
CA ILE A 179 -8.54 9.23 10.11
C ILE A 179 -7.80 8.23 11.03
N VAL A 180 -6.79 8.67 11.76
CA VAL A 180 -6.02 7.83 12.69
C VAL A 180 -6.92 7.25 13.80
N ALA A 181 -7.92 8.01 14.27
CA ALA A 181 -8.86 7.57 15.28
C ALA A 181 -9.87 6.54 14.73
N GLU A 182 -10.44 6.80 13.55
CA GLU A 182 -11.43 5.93 12.89
C GLU A 182 -10.82 4.59 12.46
N GLU A 183 -9.62 4.62 11.91
CA GLU A 183 -8.87 3.41 11.51
C GLU A 183 -8.38 2.59 12.71
N LYS A 184 -8.65 3.05 13.94
CA LYS A 184 -8.24 2.37 15.18
C LYS A 184 -6.78 1.96 15.14
N VAL A 185 -5.93 2.84 14.59
CA VAL A 185 -4.50 2.59 14.46
C VAL A 185 -3.95 2.24 15.83
N ASN A 186 -3.52 0.99 15.95
CA ASN A 186 -3.06 0.42 17.21
C ASN A 186 -1.83 1.21 17.74
N LEU A 187 -1.70 1.29 19.04
CA LEU A 187 -0.66 2.08 19.70
C LEU A 187 0.75 1.70 19.24
N THR A 188 0.97 0.42 18.92
CA THR A 188 2.24 -0.10 18.39
C THR A 188 2.57 0.47 17.03
N ARG A 189 1.58 0.66 16.15
CA ARG A 189 1.76 1.31 14.84
C ARG A 189 2.09 2.79 14.97
N ARG A 190 1.55 3.47 15.99
CA ARG A 190 1.88 4.88 16.28
C ARG A 190 3.33 5.07 16.71
N LEU A 191 3.99 4.02 17.17
CA LEU A 191 5.41 4.03 17.55
C LEU A 191 6.34 3.72 16.35
N LEU A 192 5.80 3.31 15.22
CA LEU A 192 6.55 3.04 14.01
C LEU A 192 6.69 4.30 13.15
N PRO A 193 7.82 4.51 12.46
CA PRO A 193 8.05 5.72 11.68
C PRO A 193 7.05 5.96 10.53
N TYR A 194 6.28 4.94 10.16
CA TYR A 194 5.30 5.00 9.05
C TYR A 194 3.99 5.73 9.39
N VAL A 195 3.66 5.89 10.66
CA VAL A 195 2.43 6.57 11.12
C VAL A 195 2.78 7.86 11.89
N ASN A 196 3.93 8.43 11.61
CA ASN A 196 4.29 9.72 12.19
C ASN A 196 3.42 10.81 11.58
N PRO A 197 2.86 11.73 12.40
CA PRO A 197 2.21 12.91 11.88
C PRO A 197 3.20 13.75 11.05
N PHE A 198 2.67 14.56 10.16
CA PHE A 198 3.48 15.57 9.52
C PHE A 198 4.00 16.56 10.55
N ALA A 199 5.21 17.10 10.34
CA ALA A 199 5.79 18.09 11.22
C ALA A 199 4.87 19.34 11.31
N ALA A 200 4.74 19.90 12.51
CA ALA A 200 3.79 21.00 12.75
C ALA A 200 4.06 22.22 11.88
N ASP A 201 5.33 22.54 11.66
CA ASP A 201 5.77 23.64 10.80
C ASP A 201 5.37 23.42 9.32
N TYR A 202 5.43 22.17 8.84
CA TYR A 202 4.92 21.82 7.51
C TYR A 202 3.40 21.99 7.42
N VAL A 203 2.67 21.52 8.42
CA VAL A 203 1.21 21.65 8.48
C VAL A 203 0.80 23.13 8.47
N GLU A 204 1.46 23.96 9.31
CA GLU A 204 1.23 25.40 9.36
C GLU A 204 1.54 26.05 8.01
N HIS A 205 2.65 25.69 7.37
CA HIS A 205 3.05 26.20 6.06
C HIS A 205 1.99 25.90 4.99
N VAL A 206 1.58 24.63 4.88
CA VAL A 206 0.61 24.18 3.85
C VAL A 206 -0.79 24.75 4.10
N LEU A 207 -1.19 24.92 5.37
CA LEU A 207 -2.51 25.44 5.74
C LEU A 207 -2.57 26.98 5.73
N ALA A 208 -1.44 27.67 5.58
CA ALA A 208 -1.41 29.14 5.53
C ALA A 208 -2.36 29.66 4.43
N PRO A 209 -3.22 30.67 4.73
CA PRO A 209 -4.23 31.14 3.78
C PRO A 209 -3.66 31.76 2.51
N ASP A 210 -2.44 32.28 2.56
CA ASP A 210 -1.70 32.90 1.47
C ASP A 210 -0.78 31.94 0.70
N TYR A 211 -0.61 30.70 1.16
CA TYR A 211 0.18 29.70 0.46
C TYR A 211 -0.51 29.29 -0.85
N ARG A 212 0.05 29.72 -1.97
CA ARG A 212 -0.46 29.51 -3.35
C ARG A 212 0.70 29.12 -4.27
N PRO A 213 1.32 27.94 -4.04
CA PRO A 213 2.49 27.53 -4.79
C PRO A 213 2.15 27.16 -6.23
N SER A 214 3.15 27.26 -7.11
CA SER A 214 3.19 26.49 -8.34
C SER A 214 3.35 24.99 -8.02
N LEU A 215 3.17 24.13 -9.03
CA LEU A 215 3.36 22.67 -8.81
C LEU A 215 4.79 22.34 -8.39
N THR A 216 5.78 22.99 -8.99
CA THR A 216 7.20 22.79 -8.64
C THR A 216 7.47 23.21 -7.19
N GLU A 217 7.01 24.39 -6.78
CA GLU A 217 7.18 24.85 -5.39
C GLU A 217 6.49 23.91 -4.40
N LEU A 218 5.28 23.42 -4.73
CA LEU A 218 4.57 22.46 -3.87
C LEU A 218 5.36 21.15 -3.69
N MET A 219 5.98 20.65 -4.78
CA MET A 219 6.82 19.44 -4.74
C MET A 219 8.12 19.68 -3.97
N ASP A 220 8.80 20.79 -4.21
CA ASP A 220 10.06 21.15 -3.54
C ASP A 220 9.84 21.33 -2.04
N ASP A 221 8.78 22.02 -1.64
CA ASP A 221 8.40 22.18 -0.23
C ASP A 221 8.07 20.83 0.42
N TYR A 222 7.29 19.97 -0.28
CA TYR A 222 6.99 18.64 0.24
C TYR A 222 8.26 17.84 0.52
N LEU A 223 9.20 17.80 -0.41
CA LEU A 223 10.46 17.07 -0.27
C LEU A 223 11.37 17.68 0.80
N ALA A 224 11.42 19.00 0.91
CA ALA A 224 12.23 19.70 1.90
C ALA A 224 11.78 19.40 3.34
N PHE A 225 10.47 19.42 3.59
CA PHE A 225 9.90 19.16 4.92
C PHE A 225 9.79 17.66 5.23
N ASN A 226 9.72 16.79 4.22
CA ASN A 226 9.45 15.36 4.38
C ASN A 226 10.49 14.49 3.64
N PRO A 227 11.80 14.62 3.89
CA PRO A 227 12.85 13.99 3.09
C PRO A 227 12.87 12.45 3.16
N THR A 228 12.21 11.87 4.16
CA THR A 228 12.16 10.42 4.39
C THR A 228 10.76 9.82 4.25
N ARG A 229 9.76 10.65 3.85
CA ARG A 229 8.38 10.20 3.70
C ARG A 229 8.14 9.82 2.23
N ASN A 230 7.61 8.61 2.04
CA ASN A 230 7.18 8.12 0.73
C ASN A 230 5.73 8.48 0.48
#